data_74ab0efa2b2adbb3e5c71ce95b467ae1
#
_entry.id   74ab0efa2b2adbb3e5c71ce95b467ae1
#
_cell.length_a   1.000
_cell.length_b   1.000
_cell.length_c   1.000
_cell.angle_alpha   90.00
_cell.angle_beta   90.00
_cell.angle_gamma   90.00
#
_symmetry.space_group_name_H-M   'P 1'
#
loop_
_entity.id
_entity.type
_entity.pdbx_description
1 polymer ?
#
loop_
_entity_poly.entity_id
_entity_poly.type
_entity_poly.pdbx_seq_one_letter_code
_entity_poly.pdbx_strand_id
1 'polypeptide(L)'
;MTAFGEISYWRRRYVCPGKKAKYPLDQLMGYDKYKRYSVLAVKNILQVSAVSTYRNTALAVNTLSSFNISHSQVGKLIVQAGKQIKAQQQSEERYDGITQKKKVPVLYLEGDGVVIKGTKKRLEFHRYQVCEDIINVSKTRRKRVQAKEFVSLSRLNALQEIKAYLANTYDLSDTLIISNADGGAGYAKKDFDEIVGRCKQHEHFLDVFHLNKKIKDRLGFMPAMQGKLISAVEFKYDRRLTDVILDTIESNLIDELYTPKNHENLRRLRGYLHRHWADIEPFKMRNLPVIKAIGCCESNHRKYTYRVKGQGKYWSEDGAEGILRVLTCIKNNELEYWLSSEFAGSEINAITEQELKAAARDSLKKRHESHLGIQRGALTTQTAGSSYLSKFNRMLNHINY
;
A
#
# COMPACT_ATOMS: atom_id res chain seq x y z
N MET A 1 -22.29 -0.03 14.67
CA MET A 1 -22.40 -0.08 13.19
C MET A 1 -21.67 -1.30 12.67
N THR A 2 -22.33 -2.19 11.98
CA THR A 2 -21.76 -3.37 11.33
C THR A 2 -21.85 -3.22 9.82
N ALA A 3 -21.22 -4.14 9.08
CA ALA A 3 -21.35 -4.17 7.62
C ALA A 3 -22.81 -4.41 7.15
N PHE A 4 -23.66 -4.93 8.03
CA PHE A 4 -25.06 -5.22 7.78
C PHE A 4 -26.02 -4.16 8.36
N GLY A 5 -25.49 -3.14 9.02
CA GLY A 5 -26.24 -2.05 9.59
C GLY A 5 -25.98 -1.77 11.06
N GLU A 6 -26.87 -0.99 11.64
CA GLU A 6 -26.84 -0.67 13.06
C GLU A 6 -27.40 -1.84 13.88
N ILE A 7 -26.64 -2.24 14.90
CA ILE A 7 -27.07 -3.26 15.84
C ILE A 7 -27.15 -2.62 17.23
N SER A 8 -28.28 -2.76 17.88
CA SER A 8 -28.48 -2.43 19.29
C SER A 8 -28.53 -3.72 20.10
N TYR A 9 -27.79 -3.79 21.16
CA TYR A 9 -27.76 -4.97 22.04
C TYR A 9 -27.60 -4.58 23.49
N TRP A 10 -28.13 -5.44 24.38
CA TRP A 10 -27.99 -5.31 25.81
C TRP A 10 -26.75 -6.08 26.28
N ARG A 11 -25.98 -5.47 27.19
CA ARG A 11 -24.79 -6.11 27.76
C ARG A 11 -24.78 -5.99 29.28
N ARG A 12 -24.26 -7.01 29.93
CA ARG A 12 -24.05 -6.99 31.39
C ARG A 12 -22.72 -6.30 31.70
N ARG A 13 -22.75 -5.48 32.73
CA ARG A 13 -21.58 -4.85 33.32
C ARG A 13 -21.15 -5.68 34.55
N TYR A 14 -19.93 -6.18 34.53
CA TYR A 14 -19.36 -6.90 35.68
C TYR A 14 -18.41 -5.96 36.42
N VAL A 15 -18.65 -5.78 37.73
CA VAL A 15 -17.85 -4.91 38.58
C VAL A 15 -17.34 -5.74 39.74
N CYS A 16 -16.01 -5.74 39.93
CA CYS A 16 -15.38 -6.27 41.13
C CYS A 16 -14.89 -5.08 41.99
N PRO A 17 -14.99 -5.13 43.32
CA PRO A 17 -14.48 -4.09 44.19
C PRO A 17 -12.99 -3.79 43.86
N GLY A 18 -12.65 -2.52 43.70
CA GLY A 18 -11.27 -2.09 43.38
C GLY A 18 -10.78 -2.35 41.95
N LYS A 19 -11.62 -2.91 41.06
CA LYS A 19 -11.25 -3.19 39.65
C LYS A 19 -12.12 -2.42 38.68
N LYS A 20 -11.57 -2.16 37.47
CA LYS A 20 -12.35 -1.55 36.34
C LYS A 20 -13.47 -2.50 35.90
N ALA A 21 -14.62 -1.93 35.57
CA ALA A 21 -15.75 -2.69 35.04
C ALA A 21 -15.36 -3.44 33.75
N LYS A 22 -15.81 -4.70 33.64
CA LYS A 22 -15.60 -5.55 32.46
C LYS A 22 -16.93 -5.75 31.71
N TYR A 23 -16.83 -5.82 30.41
CA TYR A 23 -17.94 -6.07 29.49
C TYR A 23 -17.57 -7.26 28.58
N PRO A 24 -17.76 -8.51 29.03
CA PRO A 24 -17.30 -9.69 28.28
C PRO A 24 -17.88 -9.78 26.87
N LEU A 25 -19.13 -9.34 26.70
CA LEU A 25 -19.76 -9.35 25.38
C LEU A 25 -19.05 -8.39 24.39
N ASP A 26 -18.63 -7.20 24.85
CA ASP A 26 -17.87 -6.27 24.00
C ASP A 26 -16.52 -6.88 23.60
N GLN A 27 -15.85 -7.54 24.54
CA GLN A 27 -14.57 -8.23 24.29
C GLN A 27 -14.77 -9.36 23.26
N LEU A 28 -15.82 -10.19 23.43
CA LEU A 28 -16.16 -11.27 22.51
C LEU A 28 -16.47 -10.75 21.09
N MET A 29 -17.15 -9.61 21.00
CA MET A 29 -17.53 -8.98 19.72
C MET A 29 -16.42 -8.10 19.12
N GLY A 30 -15.30 -7.96 19.80
CA GLY A 30 -14.20 -7.08 19.38
C GLY A 30 -14.52 -5.59 19.45
N TYR A 31 -15.47 -5.19 20.29
CA TYR A 31 -15.82 -3.79 20.51
C TYR A 31 -15.10 -3.26 21.76
N ASP A 32 -14.01 -2.56 21.58
CA ASP A 32 -13.41 -1.77 22.63
C ASP A 32 -14.29 -0.56 22.97
N LYS A 33 -14.03 0.00 24.14
CA LYS A 33 -14.67 1.24 24.58
C LYS A 33 -14.55 2.32 23.49
N TYR A 34 -15.69 2.87 23.07
CA TYR A 34 -15.84 3.88 22.01
C TYR A 34 -15.65 3.43 20.56
N LYS A 35 -15.41 2.15 20.27
CA LYS A 35 -15.49 1.65 18.88
C LYS A 35 -16.95 1.65 18.39
N ARG A 36 -17.21 2.33 17.29
CA ARG A 36 -18.56 2.45 16.69
C ARG A 36 -18.76 1.54 15.49
N TYR A 37 -17.70 1.07 14.87
CA TYR A 37 -17.72 0.30 13.64
C TYR A 37 -17.12 -1.08 13.87
N SER A 38 -17.77 -2.11 13.31
CA SER A 38 -17.18 -3.45 13.28
C SER A 38 -15.97 -3.48 12.35
N VAL A 39 -15.09 -4.47 12.53
CA VAL A 39 -13.91 -4.65 11.69
C VAL A 39 -14.26 -4.77 10.23
N LEU A 40 -15.30 -5.56 9.91
CA LEU A 40 -15.76 -5.74 8.53
C LEU A 40 -16.26 -4.42 7.92
N ALA A 41 -16.99 -3.60 8.69
CA ALA A 41 -17.40 -2.27 8.23
C ALA A 41 -16.19 -1.36 7.98
N VAL A 42 -15.21 -1.35 8.88
CA VAL A 42 -13.95 -0.60 8.69
C VAL A 42 -13.22 -1.12 7.46
N LYS A 43 -13.03 -2.42 7.30
CA LYS A 43 -12.38 -3.03 6.13
C LYS A 43 -13.02 -2.55 4.83
N ASN A 44 -14.35 -2.63 4.72
CA ASN A 44 -15.09 -2.19 3.53
C ASN A 44 -14.90 -0.69 3.26
N ILE A 45 -14.96 0.15 4.29
CA ILE A 45 -14.72 1.59 4.17
C ILE A 45 -13.29 1.87 3.67
N LEU A 46 -12.28 1.18 4.23
CA LEU A 46 -10.88 1.33 3.82
C LEU A 46 -10.67 0.89 2.37
N GLN A 47 -11.27 -0.22 1.94
CA GLN A 47 -11.17 -0.71 0.56
C GLN A 47 -11.78 0.28 -0.44
N VAL A 48 -12.97 0.83 -0.17
CA VAL A 48 -13.59 1.85 -1.02
C VAL A 48 -12.75 3.15 -1.01
N SER A 49 -12.19 3.53 0.15
CA SER A 49 -11.34 4.72 0.27
C SER A 49 -10.02 4.62 -0.48
N ALA A 50 -9.54 3.40 -0.73
CA ALA A 50 -8.33 3.16 -1.50
C ALA A 50 -8.48 3.53 -2.98
N VAL A 51 -9.70 3.49 -3.52
CA VAL A 51 -9.99 3.77 -4.94
C VAL A 51 -10.79 5.04 -5.16
N SER A 52 -11.32 5.66 -4.10
CA SER A 52 -12.15 6.86 -4.22
C SER A 52 -11.78 7.96 -3.21
N THR A 53 -12.34 9.17 -3.37
CA THR A 53 -12.17 10.25 -2.39
C THR A 53 -12.95 9.96 -1.12
N TYR A 54 -12.61 10.60 0.00
CA TYR A 54 -13.36 10.43 1.27
C TYR A 54 -14.84 10.80 1.14
N ARG A 55 -15.15 11.82 0.32
CA ARG A 55 -16.54 12.23 0.04
C ARG A 55 -17.29 11.16 -0.75
N ASN A 56 -16.67 10.64 -1.80
CA ASN A 56 -17.27 9.56 -2.60
C ASN A 56 -17.38 8.25 -1.81
N THR A 57 -16.40 7.97 -0.93
CA THR A 57 -16.49 6.83 0.00
C THR A 57 -17.68 6.99 0.93
N ALA A 58 -17.85 8.17 1.56
CA ALA A 58 -18.99 8.41 2.42
C ALA A 58 -20.32 8.31 1.65
N LEU A 59 -20.39 8.87 0.44
CA LEU A 59 -21.56 8.74 -0.43
C LEU A 59 -21.87 7.26 -0.74
N ALA A 60 -20.89 6.48 -1.16
CA ALA A 60 -21.05 5.07 -1.48
C ALA A 60 -21.53 4.26 -0.25
N VAL A 61 -20.92 4.47 0.91
CA VAL A 61 -21.33 3.81 2.15
C VAL A 61 -22.76 4.21 2.52
N ASN A 62 -23.09 5.49 2.49
CA ASN A 62 -24.43 5.99 2.85
C ASN A 62 -25.54 5.53 1.89
N THR A 63 -25.17 5.26 0.63
CA THR A 63 -26.11 4.78 -0.39
C THR A 63 -26.30 3.26 -0.34
N LEU A 64 -25.22 2.52 -0.09
CA LEU A 64 -25.20 1.05 -0.24
C LEU A 64 -25.27 0.29 1.09
N SER A 65 -25.12 0.97 2.22
CA SER A 65 -25.26 0.34 3.54
C SER A 65 -26.37 0.97 4.35
N SER A 66 -26.79 0.30 5.41
CA SER A 66 -27.83 0.75 6.32
C SER A 66 -27.33 1.66 7.44
N PHE A 67 -26.14 2.23 7.33
CA PHE A 67 -25.63 3.23 8.27
C PHE A 67 -24.98 4.41 7.54
N ASN A 68 -24.91 5.55 8.22
CA ASN A 68 -24.37 6.78 7.68
C ASN A 68 -22.99 7.09 8.27
N ILE A 69 -22.09 7.56 7.41
CA ILE A 69 -20.75 8.02 7.79
C ILE A 69 -20.43 9.35 7.12
N SER A 70 -19.77 10.26 7.82
CA SER A 70 -19.27 11.49 7.23
C SER A 70 -17.91 11.29 6.58
N HIS A 71 -17.58 12.11 5.57
CA HIS A 71 -16.26 12.07 4.94
C HIS A 71 -15.10 12.38 5.93
N SER A 72 -15.37 13.21 6.95
CA SER A 72 -14.42 13.48 8.03
C SER A 72 -14.15 12.22 8.86
N GLN A 73 -15.19 11.44 9.14
CA GLN A 73 -15.04 10.17 9.87
C GLN A 73 -14.29 9.13 9.04
N VAL A 74 -14.54 9.07 7.72
CA VAL A 74 -13.73 8.22 6.81
C VAL A 74 -12.24 8.58 6.91
N GLY A 75 -11.90 9.88 6.86
CA GLY A 75 -10.53 10.33 7.03
C GLY A 75 -9.91 9.93 8.37
N LYS A 76 -10.67 10.05 9.47
CA LYS A 76 -10.21 9.62 10.80
C LYS A 76 -9.93 8.11 10.86
N LEU A 77 -10.80 7.30 10.27
CA LEU A 77 -10.60 5.84 10.21
C LEU A 77 -9.35 5.47 9.44
N ILE A 78 -9.04 6.15 8.32
CA ILE A 78 -7.83 5.90 7.55
C ILE A 78 -6.57 6.26 8.34
N VAL A 79 -6.56 7.42 9.00
CA VAL A 79 -5.42 7.83 9.84
C VAL A 79 -5.22 6.84 11.00
N GLN A 80 -6.30 6.44 11.66
CA GLN A 80 -6.26 5.47 12.75
C GLN A 80 -5.74 4.11 12.28
N ALA A 81 -6.31 3.56 11.19
CA ALA A 81 -5.86 2.30 10.61
C ALA A 81 -4.38 2.35 10.19
N GLY A 82 -3.96 3.44 9.54
CA GLY A 82 -2.56 3.60 9.15
C GLY A 82 -1.59 3.66 10.33
N LYS A 83 -1.93 4.36 11.39
CA LYS A 83 -1.11 4.39 12.62
C LYS A 83 -1.01 3.02 13.29
N GLN A 84 -2.10 2.29 13.33
CA GLN A 84 -2.18 0.96 13.89
C GLN A 84 -1.38 -0.05 13.08
N ILE A 85 -1.59 -0.11 11.76
CA ILE A 85 -0.82 -0.95 10.84
C ILE A 85 0.69 -0.70 11.01
N LYS A 86 1.09 0.59 11.03
CA LYS A 86 2.49 0.95 11.23
C LYS A 86 3.06 0.44 12.56
N ALA A 87 2.34 0.62 13.65
CA ALA A 87 2.79 0.17 14.97
C ALA A 87 2.94 -1.36 15.04
N GLN A 88 2.02 -2.10 14.44
CA GLN A 88 2.07 -3.55 14.37
C GLN A 88 3.22 -4.05 13.50
N GLN A 89 3.40 -3.50 12.30
CA GLN A 89 4.52 -3.81 11.42
C GLN A 89 5.86 -3.59 12.14
N GLN A 90 6.03 -2.47 12.83
CA GLN A 90 7.24 -2.21 13.62
C GLN A 90 7.45 -3.16 14.79
N SER A 91 6.39 -3.73 15.36
CA SER A 91 6.51 -4.75 16.42
C SER A 91 6.91 -6.12 15.86
N GLU A 92 6.42 -6.48 14.66
CA GLU A 92 6.78 -7.74 14.00
C GLU A 92 8.19 -7.73 13.40
N GLU A 93 8.70 -6.56 13.00
CA GLU A 93 10.10 -6.41 12.55
C GLU A 93 11.13 -6.88 13.58
N ARG A 94 10.75 -6.93 14.86
CA ARG A 94 11.62 -7.35 15.98
C ARG A 94 11.56 -8.85 16.28
N TYR A 95 10.72 -9.61 15.59
CA TYR A 95 10.56 -11.04 15.82
C TYR A 95 11.54 -11.87 15.01
N ASP A 96 12.70 -12.20 15.59
CA ASP A 96 13.74 -13.09 15.02
C ASP A 96 13.35 -14.58 15.01
N GLY A 97 12.08 -14.91 15.17
CA GLY A 97 11.60 -16.26 15.45
C GLY A 97 11.35 -17.18 14.25
N ILE A 98 11.64 -16.76 13.01
CA ILE A 98 11.40 -17.62 11.83
C ILE A 98 12.55 -18.61 11.65
N THR A 99 12.30 -19.85 12.01
CA THR A 99 13.30 -20.93 11.97
C THR A 99 13.63 -21.46 10.58
N GLN A 100 12.76 -21.25 9.57
CA GLN A 100 12.99 -21.74 8.21
C GLN A 100 12.81 -20.62 7.18
N LYS A 101 13.94 -20.07 6.71
CA LYS A 101 13.97 -19.05 5.68
C LYS A 101 13.89 -19.68 4.28
N LYS A 102 13.20 -19.00 3.37
CA LYS A 102 13.03 -19.43 2.00
C LYS A 102 14.31 -19.21 1.20
N LYS A 103 14.76 -20.19 0.43
CA LYS A 103 15.83 -20.05 -0.55
C LYS A 103 15.25 -19.82 -1.93
N VAL A 104 15.73 -18.80 -2.61
CA VAL A 104 15.33 -18.46 -3.98
C VAL A 104 16.57 -18.16 -4.83
N PRO A 105 16.59 -18.54 -6.11
CA PRO A 105 17.76 -18.31 -6.94
C PRO A 105 17.98 -16.86 -7.29
N VAL A 106 16.91 -16.09 -7.44
CA VAL A 106 16.94 -14.66 -7.83
C VAL A 106 15.86 -13.89 -7.08
N LEU A 107 16.16 -12.65 -6.69
CA LEU A 107 15.18 -11.66 -6.23
C LEU A 107 15.37 -10.35 -7.01
N TYR A 108 14.26 -9.74 -7.35
CA TYR A 108 14.21 -8.43 -8.01
C TYR A 108 13.77 -7.37 -7.01
N LEU A 109 14.57 -6.32 -6.85
CA LEU A 109 14.29 -5.19 -5.97
C LEU A 109 14.22 -3.91 -6.80
N GLU A 110 13.21 -3.10 -6.58
CA GLU A 110 13.11 -1.78 -7.21
C GLU A 110 12.73 -0.75 -6.15
N GLY A 111 13.25 0.46 -6.28
CA GLY A 111 12.95 1.56 -5.38
C GLY A 111 12.84 2.90 -6.11
N ASP A 112 11.88 3.73 -5.67
CA ASP A 112 11.70 5.07 -6.22
C ASP A 112 10.92 5.97 -5.26
N GLY A 113 11.12 7.29 -5.39
CA GLY A 113 10.44 8.34 -4.62
C GLY A 113 9.36 9.04 -5.43
N VAL A 114 8.22 9.33 -4.80
CA VAL A 114 7.11 10.00 -5.47
C VAL A 114 6.66 11.23 -4.69
N VAL A 115 6.78 12.41 -5.32
CA VAL A 115 6.35 13.68 -4.72
C VAL A 115 4.85 13.88 -4.87
N ILE A 116 4.17 14.25 -3.78
CA ILE A 116 2.74 14.60 -3.71
C ILE A 116 2.54 15.98 -3.07
N LYS A 117 1.36 16.55 -3.23
CA LYS A 117 1.03 17.84 -2.62
C LYS A 117 0.62 17.65 -1.16
N GLY A 118 1.37 18.26 -0.24
CA GLY A 118 0.98 18.36 1.15
C GLY A 118 0.27 19.69 1.46
N THR A 119 -0.37 19.77 2.60
CA THR A 119 -1.09 20.98 3.05
C THR A 119 -0.15 22.12 3.43
N LYS A 120 1.03 21.81 3.94
CA LYS A 120 2.05 22.80 4.35
C LYS A 120 3.25 22.84 3.42
N LYS A 121 3.71 21.70 2.97
CA LYS A 121 4.89 21.49 2.11
C LYS A 121 4.63 20.36 1.13
N ARG A 122 5.48 20.19 0.12
CA ARG A 122 5.49 18.99 -0.69
C ARG A 122 5.90 17.81 0.17
N LEU A 123 5.23 16.68 0.04
CA LEU A 123 5.55 15.43 0.69
C LEU A 123 6.12 14.48 -0.36
N GLU A 124 7.06 13.66 0.04
CA GLU A 124 7.58 12.58 -0.78
C GLU A 124 7.29 11.25 -0.07
N PHE A 125 6.73 10.28 -0.78
CA PHE A 125 6.68 8.93 -0.29
C PHE A 125 7.69 8.07 -1.01
N HIS A 126 8.33 7.22 -0.23
CA HIS A 126 9.37 6.29 -0.66
C HIS A 126 8.75 4.92 -0.83
N ARG A 127 8.98 4.31 -1.98
CA ARG A 127 8.42 3.02 -2.32
C ARG A 127 9.52 2.06 -2.72
N TYR A 128 9.54 0.92 -2.06
CA TYR A 128 10.34 -0.23 -2.43
C TYR A 128 9.43 -1.39 -2.78
N GLN A 129 9.88 -2.24 -3.68
CA GLN A 129 9.18 -3.46 -4.05
C GLN A 129 10.18 -4.59 -4.24
N VAL A 130 9.77 -5.80 -3.85
CA VAL A 130 10.52 -7.02 -4.06
C VAL A 130 9.64 -8.04 -4.75
N CYS A 131 10.19 -8.87 -5.64
CA CYS A 131 9.49 -10.02 -6.20
C CYS A 131 10.47 -11.14 -6.54
N GLU A 132 9.97 -12.38 -6.57
CA GLU A 132 10.78 -13.57 -6.83
C GLU A 132 10.93 -13.84 -8.32
N ASP A 133 9.99 -13.38 -9.13
CA ASP A 133 10.03 -13.55 -10.57
C ASP A 133 9.20 -12.48 -11.30
N ILE A 134 9.47 -12.35 -12.61
CA ILE A 134 8.72 -11.48 -13.53
C ILE A 134 8.34 -12.32 -14.74
N ILE A 135 7.05 -12.58 -14.91
CA ILE A 135 6.52 -13.39 -16.02
C ILE A 135 5.84 -12.51 -17.07
N ASN A 136 5.96 -12.88 -18.33
CA ASN A 136 5.25 -12.25 -19.42
C ASN A 136 3.84 -12.84 -19.50
N VAL A 137 2.81 -12.01 -19.27
CA VAL A 137 1.40 -12.40 -19.44
C VAL A 137 0.94 -12.20 -20.88
N SER A 138 1.52 -11.20 -21.57
CA SER A 138 1.34 -10.93 -22.99
C SER A 138 2.60 -10.26 -23.56
N LYS A 139 2.61 -9.94 -24.87
CA LYS A 139 3.73 -9.24 -25.52
C LYS A 139 4.11 -7.91 -24.81
N THR A 140 3.11 -7.23 -24.21
CA THR A 140 3.30 -5.92 -23.58
C THR A 140 3.06 -5.91 -22.08
N ARG A 141 2.53 -7.00 -21.49
CA ARG A 141 2.15 -7.06 -20.09
C ARG A 141 3.00 -8.05 -19.32
N ARG A 142 3.63 -7.56 -18.25
CA ARG A 142 4.39 -8.37 -17.30
C ARG A 142 3.66 -8.43 -15.95
N LYS A 143 3.84 -9.53 -15.24
CA LYS A 143 3.32 -9.75 -13.89
C LYS A 143 4.47 -10.17 -12.97
N ARG A 144 4.58 -9.52 -11.82
CA ARG A 144 5.49 -9.90 -10.74
C ARG A 144 4.91 -11.07 -9.96
N VAL A 145 5.75 -12.02 -9.61
CA VAL A 145 5.41 -13.22 -8.84
C VAL A 145 5.89 -13.03 -7.41
N GLN A 146 5.06 -13.37 -6.43
CA GLN A 146 5.34 -13.19 -5.00
C GLN A 146 5.84 -11.76 -4.68
N ALA A 147 5.12 -10.78 -5.22
CA ALA A 147 5.50 -9.39 -5.06
C ALA A 147 5.03 -8.81 -3.74
N LYS A 148 5.92 -8.11 -3.03
CA LYS A 148 5.60 -7.33 -1.84
C LYS A 148 6.07 -5.90 -1.99
N GLU A 149 5.27 -4.96 -1.51
CA GLU A 149 5.51 -3.52 -1.62
C GLU A 149 5.64 -2.90 -0.22
N PHE A 150 6.54 -1.92 -0.08
CA PHE A 150 6.83 -1.18 1.16
C PHE A 150 6.75 0.30 0.85
N VAL A 151 5.91 1.04 1.56
CA VAL A 151 5.66 2.46 1.26
C VAL A 151 5.52 3.26 2.54
N SER A 152 6.29 4.35 2.65
CA SER A 152 6.20 5.29 3.77
C SER A 152 6.58 6.70 3.33
N LEU A 153 6.12 7.73 4.05
CA LEU A 153 6.63 9.10 3.94
C LEU A 153 8.06 9.23 4.52
N SER A 154 8.47 8.29 5.35
CA SER A 154 9.84 8.21 5.85
C SER A 154 10.63 7.18 5.06
N ARG A 155 11.67 7.63 4.35
CA ARG A 155 12.58 6.73 3.63
C ARG A 155 13.20 5.69 4.56
N LEU A 156 13.63 6.11 5.74
CA LEU A 156 14.22 5.21 6.72
C LEU A 156 13.25 4.09 7.13
N ASN A 157 11.98 4.42 7.39
CA ASN A 157 10.99 3.40 7.74
C ASN A 157 10.77 2.41 6.57
N ALA A 158 10.59 2.91 5.33
CA ALA A 158 10.40 2.04 4.18
C ALA A 158 11.61 1.12 3.94
N LEU A 159 12.83 1.64 4.15
CA LEU A 159 14.08 0.90 4.06
C LEU A 159 14.18 -0.17 5.17
N GLN A 160 13.84 0.18 6.40
CA GLN A 160 13.86 -0.77 7.52
C GLN A 160 12.84 -1.89 7.33
N GLU A 161 11.64 -1.57 6.86
CA GLU A 161 10.58 -2.55 6.59
C GLU A 161 11.00 -3.58 5.53
N ILE A 162 11.55 -3.15 4.39
CA ILE A 162 12.02 -4.09 3.37
C ILE A 162 13.23 -4.90 3.85
N LYS A 163 14.15 -4.29 4.59
CA LYS A 163 15.32 -4.97 5.17
C LYS A 163 14.90 -6.06 6.14
N ALA A 164 13.99 -5.75 7.07
CA ALA A 164 13.44 -6.70 8.01
C ALA A 164 12.70 -7.84 7.30
N TYR A 165 11.89 -7.52 6.30
CA TYR A 165 11.19 -8.53 5.49
C TYR A 165 12.15 -9.50 4.80
N LEU A 166 13.20 -8.97 4.14
CA LEU A 166 14.19 -9.83 3.48
C LEU A 166 14.92 -10.70 4.49
N ALA A 167 15.37 -10.12 5.59
CA ALA A 167 16.09 -10.81 6.64
C ALA A 167 15.26 -11.92 7.31
N ASN A 168 13.96 -11.69 7.50
CA ASN A 168 13.06 -12.66 8.14
C ASN A 168 12.54 -13.73 7.16
N THR A 169 12.42 -13.41 5.87
CA THR A 169 11.76 -14.29 4.89
C THR A 169 12.74 -15.17 4.13
N TYR A 170 13.94 -14.63 3.79
CA TYR A 170 14.85 -15.28 2.85
C TYR A 170 16.21 -15.59 3.45
N ASP A 171 16.77 -16.73 3.03
CA ASP A 171 18.22 -17.01 3.12
C ASP A 171 18.84 -16.60 1.78
N LEU A 172 19.55 -15.46 1.78
CA LEU A 172 20.10 -14.84 0.59
C LEU A 172 21.52 -15.34 0.25
N SER A 173 22.08 -16.27 1.01
CA SER A 173 23.47 -16.76 0.83
C SER A 173 23.78 -17.25 -0.58
N ASP A 174 22.78 -17.86 -1.25
CA ASP A 174 22.89 -18.41 -2.61
C ASP A 174 22.06 -17.62 -3.64
N THR A 175 21.51 -16.46 -3.26
CA THR A 175 20.60 -15.67 -4.08
C THR A 175 21.32 -14.61 -4.89
N LEU A 176 21.01 -14.52 -6.19
CA LEU A 176 21.33 -13.37 -7.02
C LEU A 176 20.28 -12.27 -6.79
N ILE A 177 20.73 -11.09 -6.38
CA ILE A 177 19.89 -9.92 -6.25
C ILE A 177 20.04 -9.02 -7.48
N ILE A 178 18.93 -8.65 -8.08
CA ILE A 178 18.87 -7.69 -9.18
C ILE A 178 18.09 -6.49 -8.70
N SER A 179 18.75 -5.33 -8.57
CA SER A 179 18.09 -4.10 -8.16
C SER A 179 18.04 -3.05 -9.27
N ASN A 180 17.02 -2.18 -9.22
CA ASN A 180 16.83 -1.10 -10.19
C ASN A 180 16.29 0.16 -9.50
N ALA A 181 16.85 1.32 -9.86
CA ALA A 181 16.39 2.62 -9.37
C ALA A 181 16.86 3.77 -10.29
N ASP A 182 16.39 4.99 -10.01
CA ASP A 182 16.75 6.20 -10.77
C ASP A 182 18.13 6.79 -10.45
N GLY A 183 18.85 6.22 -9.48
CA GLY A 183 20.14 6.71 -8.98
C GLY A 183 20.04 8.03 -8.21
N GLY A 184 18.84 8.40 -7.76
CA GLY A 184 18.62 9.55 -6.89
C GLY A 184 19.18 9.36 -5.49
N ALA A 185 19.15 10.41 -4.68
CA ALA A 185 19.61 10.36 -3.30
C ALA A 185 18.76 9.35 -2.49
N GLY A 186 19.39 8.29 -1.98
CA GLY A 186 18.76 7.21 -1.24
C GLY A 186 18.26 6.04 -2.10
N TYR A 187 18.60 6.05 -3.39
CA TYR A 187 18.29 4.99 -4.35
C TYR A 187 19.53 4.63 -5.19
N ALA A 188 20.71 4.79 -4.63
CA ALA A 188 21.95 4.36 -5.24
C ALA A 188 22.27 2.90 -4.87
N LYS A 189 23.20 2.29 -5.58
CA LYS A 189 23.63 0.90 -5.31
C LYS A 189 23.92 0.64 -3.83
N LYS A 190 24.62 1.54 -3.14
CA LYS A 190 24.95 1.43 -1.71
C LYS A 190 23.73 1.30 -0.80
N ASP A 191 22.60 1.98 -1.15
CA ASP A 191 21.38 1.92 -0.35
C ASP A 191 20.72 0.53 -0.50
N PHE A 192 20.81 -0.07 -1.69
CA PHE A 192 20.35 -1.45 -1.93
C PHE A 192 21.31 -2.48 -1.32
N ASP A 193 22.63 -2.25 -1.33
CA ASP A 193 23.60 -3.10 -0.63
C ASP A 193 23.27 -3.17 0.88
N GLU A 194 22.87 -2.04 1.47
CA GLU A 194 22.44 -2.00 2.88
C GLU A 194 21.13 -2.76 3.11
N ILE A 195 20.16 -2.67 2.19
CA ILE A 195 18.88 -3.40 2.27
C ILE A 195 19.12 -4.91 2.22
N VAL A 196 19.93 -5.35 1.28
CA VAL A 196 20.17 -6.78 0.99
C VAL A 196 21.09 -7.43 2.02
N GLY A 197 22.11 -6.70 2.47
CA GLY A 197 23.15 -7.24 3.33
C GLY A 197 23.97 -8.33 2.63
N ARG A 198 24.20 -9.47 3.30
CA ARG A 198 25.00 -10.55 2.73
C ARG A 198 24.16 -11.41 1.77
N CYS A 199 24.57 -11.47 0.50
CA CYS A 199 23.97 -12.30 -0.54
C CYS A 199 25.08 -12.93 -1.41
N LYS A 200 24.70 -13.83 -2.34
CA LYS A 200 25.63 -14.43 -3.29
C LYS A 200 26.23 -13.39 -4.24
N GLN A 201 25.39 -12.59 -4.85
CA GLN A 201 25.76 -11.55 -5.81
C GLN A 201 24.67 -10.48 -5.84
N HIS A 202 25.06 -9.21 -5.93
CA HIS A 202 24.14 -8.09 -6.10
C HIS A 202 24.50 -7.28 -7.34
N GLU A 203 23.57 -7.23 -8.30
CA GLU A 203 23.64 -6.46 -9.52
C GLU A 203 22.66 -5.30 -9.48
N HIS A 204 23.19 -4.08 -9.56
CA HIS A 204 22.39 -2.87 -9.58
C HIS A 204 22.32 -2.30 -10.99
N PHE A 205 21.13 -1.88 -11.41
CA PHE A 205 20.85 -1.27 -12.70
C PHE A 205 20.22 0.11 -12.52
N LEU A 206 20.71 1.06 -13.30
CA LEU A 206 20.06 2.36 -13.40
C LEU A 206 18.78 2.24 -14.26
N ASP A 207 17.70 2.89 -13.83
CA ASP A 207 16.45 2.88 -14.60
C ASP A 207 16.61 3.61 -15.94
N VAL A 208 16.39 2.88 -17.03
CA VAL A 208 16.61 3.35 -18.41
C VAL A 208 15.66 4.49 -18.77
N PHE A 209 14.41 4.46 -18.29
CA PHE A 209 13.46 5.53 -18.52
C PHE A 209 13.94 6.86 -17.92
N HIS A 210 14.40 6.82 -16.67
CA HIS A 210 14.92 8.00 -15.98
C HIS A 210 16.26 8.46 -16.57
N LEU A 211 17.12 7.54 -17.00
CA LEU A 211 18.35 7.86 -17.71
C LEU A 211 18.05 8.65 -19.01
N ASN A 212 17.18 8.11 -19.86
CA ASN A 212 16.81 8.74 -21.12
C ASN A 212 16.10 10.08 -20.92
N LYS A 213 15.22 10.16 -19.94
CA LYS A 213 14.58 11.41 -19.58
C LYS A 213 15.61 12.44 -19.14
N LYS A 214 16.56 12.07 -18.29
CA LYS A 214 17.60 12.97 -17.79
C LYS A 214 18.52 13.48 -18.92
N ILE A 215 18.85 12.62 -19.90
CA ILE A 215 19.59 13.04 -21.13
C ILE A 215 18.76 14.07 -21.89
N LYS A 216 17.48 13.79 -22.16
CA LYS A 216 16.59 14.69 -22.92
C LYS A 216 16.38 16.04 -22.21
N ASP A 217 16.12 16.01 -20.92
CA ASP A 217 15.88 17.22 -20.13
C ASP A 217 17.13 18.11 -20.05
N ARG A 218 18.31 17.49 -19.92
CA ARG A 218 19.60 18.22 -19.82
C ARG A 218 20.09 18.75 -21.17
N LEU A 219 19.79 18.04 -22.26
CA LEU A 219 20.15 18.42 -23.63
C LEU A 219 18.98 19.03 -24.40
N GLY A 220 18.02 19.66 -23.71
CA GLY A 220 16.90 20.34 -24.35
C GLY A 220 17.32 21.47 -25.31
N PHE A 221 18.49 22.05 -25.11
CA PHE A 221 19.08 23.08 -25.96
C PHE A 221 19.73 22.52 -27.25
N MET A 222 19.98 21.20 -27.34
CA MET A 222 20.59 20.54 -28.49
C MET A 222 19.93 19.18 -28.81
N PRO A 223 18.65 19.17 -29.25
CA PRO A 223 17.87 17.93 -29.44
C PRO A 223 18.49 16.94 -30.42
N ALA A 224 19.20 17.41 -31.44
CA ALA A 224 19.86 16.58 -32.44
C ALA A 224 20.94 15.64 -31.87
N MET A 225 21.52 15.98 -30.71
CA MET A 225 22.56 15.17 -30.06
C MET A 225 21.98 14.16 -29.05
N GLN A 226 20.70 14.31 -28.63
CA GLN A 226 20.10 13.42 -27.65
C GLN A 226 20.09 11.95 -28.11
N GLY A 227 19.64 11.68 -29.35
CA GLY A 227 19.59 10.33 -29.88
C GLY A 227 20.97 9.69 -30.02
N LYS A 228 21.98 10.47 -30.43
CA LYS A 228 23.37 10.00 -30.55
C LYS A 228 23.93 9.62 -29.18
N LEU A 229 23.72 10.45 -28.17
CA LEU A 229 24.18 10.19 -26.81
C LEU A 229 23.47 8.97 -26.19
N ILE A 230 22.14 8.86 -26.34
CA ILE A 230 21.37 7.69 -25.89
C ILE A 230 21.91 6.42 -26.56
N SER A 231 22.18 6.45 -27.86
CA SER A 231 22.74 5.31 -28.58
C SER A 231 24.12 4.88 -28.05
N ALA A 232 24.99 5.84 -27.77
CA ALA A 232 26.33 5.55 -27.22
C ALA A 232 26.25 4.97 -25.81
N VAL A 233 25.36 5.50 -24.98
CA VAL A 233 25.25 5.12 -23.55
C VAL A 233 24.49 3.81 -23.38
N GLU A 234 23.30 3.68 -23.97
CA GLU A 234 22.38 2.57 -23.69
C GLU A 234 22.61 1.35 -24.58
N PHE A 235 22.82 1.58 -25.90
CA PHE A 235 22.91 0.47 -26.87
C PHE A 235 24.34 -0.02 -27.10
N LYS A 236 25.30 0.92 -27.21
CA LYS A 236 26.71 0.59 -27.46
C LYS A 236 27.50 0.38 -26.18
N TYR A 237 27.08 1.04 -25.08
CA TYR A 237 27.79 1.09 -23.81
C TYR A 237 29.27 1.47 -24.01
N ASP A 238 29.49 2.46 -24.90
CA ASP A 238 30.80 2.94 -25.29
C ASP A 238 31.15 4.26 -24.58
N ARG A 239 32.01 4.18 -23.57
CA ARG A 239 32.40 5.32 -22.75
C ARG A 239 33.19 6.35 -23.57
N ARG A 240 34.08 5.90 -24.46
CA ARG A 240 34.88 6.81 -25.29
C ARG A 240 34.00 7.57 -26.26
N LEU A 241 33.08 6.88 -26.94
CA LEU A 241 32.12 7.51 -27.83
C LEU A 241 31.21 8.49 -27.08
N THR A 242 30.79 8.15 -25.84
CA THR A 242 30.01 9.02 -24.98
C THR A 242 30.75 10.31 -24.65
N ASP A 243 32.03 10.21 -24.27
CA ASP A 243 32.86 11.38 -23.96
C ASP A 243 33.08 12.25 -25.20
N VAL A 244 33.40 11.66 -26.38
CA VAL A 244 33.52 12.38 -27.66
C VAL A 244 32.23 13.15 -28.00
N ILE A 245 31.04 12.54 -27.80
CA ILE A 245 29.77 13.22 -28.04
C ILE A 245 29.58 14.38 -27.06
N LEU A 246 29.90 14.20 -25.77
CA LEU A 246 29.81 15.26 -24.77
C LEU A 246 30.77 16.41 -25.05
N ASP A 247 31.98 16.12 -25.50
CA ASP A 247 32.99 17.12 -25.89
C ASP A 247 32.51 17.88 -27.15
N THR A 248 31.92 17.18 -28.11
CA THR A 248 31.34 17.80 -29.31
C THR A 248 30.19 18.75 -28.91
N ILE A 249 29.33 18.35 -27.95
CA ILE A 249 28.26 19.21 -27.44
C ILE A 249 28.86 20.44 -26.76
N GLU A 250 29.89 20.27 -25.96
CA GLU A 250 30.58 21.35 -25.26
C GLU A 250 31.24 22.33 -26.22
N SER A 251 31.91 21.84 -27.29
CA SER A 251 32.50 22.67 -28.33
C SER A 251 31.48 23.46 -29.13
N ASN A 252 30.25 22.94 -29.30
CA ASN A 252 29.17 23.64 -29.96
C ASN A 252 28.38 24.58 -29.02
N LEU A 253 28.70 24.61 -27.72
CA LEU A 253 28.17 25.61 -26.77
C LEU A 253 28.93 26.96 -26.91
N ILE A 254 29.22 27.38 -28.12
CA ILE A 254 29.88 28.65 -28.45
C ILE A 254 28.79 29.58 -29.01
N ASP A 255 28.86 30.83 -28.70
CA ASP A 255 28.01 31.91 -29.22
C ASP A 255 26.52 31.82 -28.78
N GLU A 256 25.59 31.59 -29.70
CA GLU A 256 24.15 31.70 -29.45
C GLU A 256 23.57 30.64 -28.48
N LEU A 257 24.22 29.47 -28.37
CA LEU A 257 23.78 28.38 -27.47
C LEU A 257 24.41 28.51 -26.07
N TYR A 258 25.39 29.39 -25.90
CA TYR A 258 26.04 29.57 -24.60
C TYR A 258 25.08 30.29 -23.63
N THR A 259 24.64 29.55 -22.63
CA THR A 259 24.04 30.11 -21.42
C THR A 259 24.66 29.42 -20.23
N PRO A 260 24.83 30.12 -19.08
CA PRO A 260 25.30 29.47 -17.84
C PRO A 260 24.48 28.23 -17.46
N LYS A 261 23.19 28.26 -17.78
CA LYS A 261 22.26 27.11 -17.55
C LYS A 261 22.60 25.93 -18.43
N ASN A 262 22.87 26.13 -19.70
CA ASN A 262 23.18 25.03 -20.64
C ASN A 262 24.52 24.39 -20.29
N HIS A 263 25.54 25.18 -19.98
CA HIS A 263 26.83 24.70 -19.51
C HIS A 263 26.71 23.89 -18.23
N GLU A 264 25.95 24.40 -17.24
CA GLU A 264 25.72 23.67 -16.00
C GLU A 264 24.94 22.38 -16.22
N ASN A 265 23.95 22.38 -17.14
CA ASN A 265 23.22 21.17 -17.49
C ASN A 265 24.12 20.11 -18.10
N LEU A 266 25.02 20.48 -19.03
CA LEU A 266 26.00 19.58 -19.62
C LEU A 266 26.97 19.04 -18.57
N ARG A 267 27.52 19.91 -17.73
CA ARG A 267 28.42 19.52 -16.65
C ARG A 267 27.76 18.50 -15.71
N ARG A 268 26.51 18.75 -15.31
CA ARG A 268 25.75 17.84 -14.45
C ARG A 268 25.43 16.51 -15.15
N LEU A 269 25.14 16.54 -16.46
CA LEU A 269 24.89 15.34 -17.22
C LEU A 269 26.14 14.47 -17.32
N ARG A 270 27.28 15.07 -17.68
CA ARG A 270 28.60 14.39 -17.72
C ARG A 270 28.91 13.72 -16.36
N GLY A 271 28.81 14.47 -15.26
CA GLY A 271 29.06 13.95 -13.92
C GLY A 271 28.09 12.85 -13.50
N TYR A 272 26.84 12.89 -13.97
CA TYR A 272 25.85 11.83 -13.74
C TYR A 272 26.19 10.55 -14.48
N LEU A 273 26.49 10.63 -15.78
CA LEU A 273 26.84 9.48 -16.58
C LEU A 273 28.13 8.80 -16.07
N HIS A 274 29.14 9.59 -15.72
CA HIS A 274 30.42 9.04 -15.18
C HIS A 274 30.20 8.31 -13.85
N ARG A 275 29.42 8.87 -12.93
CA ARG A 275 29.17 8.24 -11.61
C ARG A 275 28.40 6.94 -11.71
N HIS A 276 27.45 6.86 -12.65
CA HIS A 276 26.57 5.72 -12.81
C HIS A 276 26.98 4.80 -13.96
N TRP A 277 28.18 4.97 -14.50
CA TRP A 277 28.59 4.22 -15.69
C TRP A 277 28.45 2.70 -15.50
N ALA A 278 28.92 2.17 -14.38
CA ALA A 278 28.78 0.74 -14.06
C ALA A 278 27.30 0.30 -13.92
N ASP A 279 26.44 1.18 -13.40
CA ASP A 279 25.00 0.86 -13.20
C ASP A 279 24.23 0.92 -14.53
N ILE A 280 24.75 1.60 -15.55
CA ILE A 280 24.17 1.72 -16.90
C ILE A 280 24.48 0.48 -17.76
N GLU A 281 25.48 -0.32 -17.41
CA GLU A 281 25.85 -1.49 -18.18
C GLU A 281 24.63 -2.35 -18.54
N PRO A 282 24.40 -2.62 -19.85
CA PRO A 282 23.24 -3.36 -20.29
C PRO A 282 23.22 -4.78 -19.71
N PHE A 283 22.04 -5.25 -19.38
CA PHE A 283 21.80 -6.58 -18.81
C PHE A 283 22.49 -7.71 -19.61
N LYS A 284 22.48 -7.60 -20.96
CA LYS A 284 23.07 -8.58 -21.86
C LYS A 284 24.59 -8.69 -21.76
N MET A 285 25.27 -7.65 -21.26
CA MET A 285 26.73 -7.62 -21.15
C MET A 285 27.24 -8.19 -19.83
N ARG A 286 26.38 -8.31 -18.81
CA ARG A 286 26.76 -8.78 -17.48
C ARG A 286 26.77 -10.30 -17.30
N ASN A 287 26.51 -11.09 -18.35
CA ASN A 287 26.49 -12.57 -18.31
C ASN A 287 25.66 -13.16 -17.15
N LEU A 288 24.52 -12.57 -16.86
CA LEU A 288 23.66 -13.02 -15.78
C LEU A 288 22.82 -14.24 -16.20
N PRO A 289 22.58 -15.20 -15.29
CA PRO A 289 21.87 -16.46 -15.61
C PRO A 289 20.40 -16.25 -15.95
N VAL A 290 19.85 -15.07 -15.64
CA VAL A 290 18.44 -14.74 -15.85
C VAL A 290 18.31 -13.42 -16.59
N ILE A 291 17.66 -13.45 -17.75
CA ILE A 291 17.39 -12.24 -18.55
C ILE A 291 15.90 -11.90 -18.41
N LYS A 292 15.56 -11.10 -17.41
CA LYS A 292 14.20 -10.54 -17.30
C LYS A 292 14.25 -9.03 -17.19
N ALA A 293 13.36 -8.38 -17.93
CA ALA A 293 13.33 -6.93 -17.93
C ALA A 293 12.82 -6.40 -16.57
N ILE A 294 13.65 -5.60 -15.96
CA ILE A 294 13.41 -4.79 -14.76
C ILE A 294 12.88 -3.41 -15.16
N GLY A 295 12.58 -2.53 -14.20
CA GLY A 295 12.06 -1.17 -14.46
C GLY A 295 10.53 -1.14 -14.44
N CYS A 296 9.91 -1.96 -13.58
CA CYS A 296 8.46 -1.97 -13.39
C CYS A 296 7.98 -0.94 -12.34
N CYS A 297 8.91 -0.28 -11.63
CA CYS A 297 8.56 0.60 -10.50
C CYS A 297 7.71 1.76 -10.97
N GLU A 298 8.11 2.49 -12.01
CA GLU A 298 7.38 3.64 -12.55
C GLU A 298 5.94 3.27 -12.96
N SER A 299 5.76 2.19 -13.71
CA SER A 299 4.41 1.75 -14.12
C SER A 299 3.52 1.38 -12.93
N ASN A 300 4.11 0.90 -11.84
CA ASN A 300 3.40 0.53 -10.62
C ASN A 300 3.08 1.72 -9.72
N HIS A 301 3.77 2.87 -9.87
CA HIS A 301 3.42 4.10 -9.17
C HIS A 301 2.00 4.54 -9.44
N ARG A 302 1.48 4.32 -10.66
CA ARG A 302 0.10 4.68 -11.02
C ARG A 302 -0.92 4.15 -10.03
N LYS A 303 -0.68 2.99 -9.43
CA LYS A 303 -1.57 2.37 -8.44
C LYS A 303 -1.70 3.21 -7.15
N TYR A 304 -0.68 3.98 -6.81
CA TYR A 304 -0.68 4.92 -5.68
C TYR A 304 -1.05 6.33 -6.14
N THR A 305 -0.41 6.81 -7.20
CA THR A 305 -0.58 8.17 -7.69
C THR A 305 -2.00 8.47 -8.13
N TYR A 306 -2.72 7.49 -8.69
CA TYR A 306 -4.15 7.62 -8.99
C TYR A 306 -4.96 8.04 -7.77
N ARG A 307 -4.62 7.50 -6.58
CA ARG A 307 -5.32 7.84 -5.34
C ARG A 307 -4.81 9.13 -4.72
N VAL A 308 -3.51 9.40 -4.74
CA VAL A 308 -2.89 10.47 -3.96
C VAL A 308 -2.50 11.71 -4.75
N LYS A 309 -2.39 11.63 -6.08
CA LYS A 309 -2.06 12.79 -6.96
C LYS A 309 -3.29 13.31 -7.73
N GLY A 310 -3.17 14.51 -8.24
CA GLY A 310 -4.14 15.15 -9.14
C GLY A 310 -5.43 15.60 -8.47
N GLN A 311 -6.39 16.11 -9.25
CA GLN A 311 -7.75 16.49 -8.83
C GLN A 311 -7.79 17.42 -7.62
N GLY A 312 -6.81 18.33 -7.47
CA GLY A 312 -6.77 19.28 -6.34
C GLY A 312 -6.52 18.63 -4.97
N LYS A 313 -6.01 17.40 -4.92
CA LYS A 313 -5.78 16.71 -3.64
C LYS A 313 -4.57 17.28 -2.91
N TYR A 314 -4.78 17.58 -1.63
CA TYR A 314 -3.75 17.98 -0.66
C TYR A 314 -3.82 17.06 0.56
N TRP A 315 -2.68 16.74 1.13
CA TRP A 315 -2.58 15.77 2.20
C TRP A 315 -1.93 16.36 3.45
N SER A 316 -2.49 16.09 4.62
CA SER A 316 -1.73 16.14 5.86
C SER A 316 -0.75 14.97 5.90
N GLU A 317 0.35 15.08 6.66
CA GLU A 317 1.32 13.99 6.79
C GLU A 317 0.65 12.70 7.30
N ASP A 318 -0.14 12.78 8.38
CA ASP A 318 -0.89 11.63 8.90
C ASP A 318 -1.89 11.05 7.89
N GLY A 319 -2.57 11.90 7.12
CA GLY A 319 -3.52 11.48 6.11
C GLY A 319 -2.85 10.78 4.92
N ALA A 320 -1.70 11.30 4.48
CA ALA A 320 -0.91 10.68 3.42
C ALA A 320 -0.33 9.33 3.88
N GLU A 321 0.33 9.29 5.04
CA GLU A 321 0.87 8.03 5.58
C GLU A 321 -0.24 7.00 5.77
N GLY A 322 -1.39 7.39 6.34
CA GLY A 322 -2.53 6.51 6.57
C GLY A 322 -3.06 5.88 5.30
N ILE A 323 -3.33 6.67 4.25
CA ILE A 323 -3.84 6.14 2.99
C ILE A 323 -2.79 5.32 2.24
N LEU A 324 -1.51 5.67 2.31
CA LEU A 324 -0.44 4.89 1.71
C LEU A 324 -0.30 3.52 2.38
N ARG A 325 -0.35 3.45 3.70
CA ARG A 325 -0.33 2.18 4.46
C ARG A 325 -1.52 1.28 4.10
N VAL A 326 -2.72 1.83 4.07
CA VAL A 326 -3.92 1.09 3.67
C VAL A 326 -3.80 0.56 2.24
N LEU A 327 -3.34 1.39 1.29
CA LEU A 327 -3.11 0.99 -0.09
C LEU A 327 -2.08 -0.15 -0.19
N THR A 328 -0.99 -0.05 0.56
CA THR A 328 0.08 -1.07 0.57
C THR A 328 -0.44 -2.40 1.11
N CYS A 329 -1.17 -2.39 2.22
CA CYS A 329 -1.78 -3.59 2.79
C CYS A 329 -2.78 -4.25 1.82
N ILE A 330 -3.60 -3.46 1.12
CA ILE A 330 -4.51 -4.00 0.09
C ILE A 330 -3.73 -4.65 -1.05
N LYS A 331 -2.63 -4.03 -1.50
CA LYS A 331 -1.82 -4.57 -2.59
C LYS A 331 -1.04 -5.82 -2.22
N ASN A 332 -0.61 -5.91 -0.99
CA ASN A 332 0.05 -7.08 -0.44
C ASN A 332 -0.93 -8.18 -0.01
N ASN A 333 -2.26 -7.94 -0.12
CA ASN A 333 -3.33 -8.81 0.40
C ASN A 333 -3.25 -9.04 1.92
N GLU A 334 -2.81 -8.03 2.68
CA GLU A 334 -2.55 -8.11 4.12
C GLU A 334 -3.54 -7.28 4.96
N LEU A 335 -4.47 -6.55 4.32
CA LEU A 335 -5.36 -5.65 5.06
C LEU A 335 -6.17 -6.37 6.14
N GLU A 336 -6.64 -7.58 5.86
CA GLU A 336 -7.42 -8.38 6.80
C GLU A 336 -6.58 -8.84 7.98
N TYR A 337 -5.37 -9.30 7.71
CA TYR A 337 -4.41 -9.70 8.74
C TYR A 337 -4.14 -8.55 9.73
N TRP A 338 -3.79 -7.36 9.23
CA TRP A 338 -3.47 -6.22 10.07
C TRP A 338 -4.67 -5.64 10.82
N LEU A 339 -5.88 -5.81 10.30
CA LEU A 339 -7.11 -5.40 11.02
C LEU A 339 -7.54 -6.44 12.05
N SER A 340 -7.29 -7.73 11.82
CA SER A 340 -7.67 -8.82 12.74
C SER A 340 -6.68 -9.00 13.89
N SER A 341 -5.40 -8.71 13.70
CA SER A 341 -4.38 -8.79 14.77
C SER A 341 -4.64 -7.84 15.95
N GLU A 342 -5.45 -6.80 15.76
CA GLU A 342 -5.96 -5.95 16.84
C GLU A 342 -6.86 -6.71 17.82
N PHE A 343 -7.47 -7.80 17.38
CA PHE A 343 -8.35 -8.64 18.18
C PHE A 343 -7.63 -9.81 18.85
N ALA A 344 -6.45 -10.18 18.34
CA ALA A 344 -5.63 -11.26 18.91
C ALA A 344 -4.92 -10.89 20.21
N GLY A 345 -4.92 -9.61 20.59
CA GLY A 345 -4.39 -9.13 21.87
C GLY A 345 -5.26 -9.47 23.11
N SER A 346 -6.47 -9.99 22.90
CA SER A 346 -7.19 -10.73 23.93
C SER A 346 -7.01 -12.21 23.60
N GLU A 347 -6.43 -13.00 24.51
CA GLU A 347 -6.50 -14.46 24.49
C GLU A 347 -7.98 -14.90 24.43
N ILE A 348 -8.57 -14.79 23.25
CA ILE A 348 -9.75 -15.55 22.90
C ILE A 348 -9.19 -16.91 22.57
N ASN A 349 -9.20 -17.83 23.53
CA ASN A 349 -9.16 -19.25 23.21
C ASN A 349 -10.09 -19.44 22.03
N ALA A 350 -9.55 -19.86 20.90
CA ALA A 350 -10.31 -20.03 19.68
C ALA A 350 -11.53 -20.88 20.02
N ILE A 351 -12.70 -20.26 20.12
CA ILE A 351 -13.96 -20.97 20.33
C ILE A 351 -14.06 -21.89 19.11
N THR A 352 -13.95 -23.18 19.35
CA THR A 352 -14.00 -24.14 18.26
C THR A 352 -15.36 -24.04 17.54
N GLU A 353 -15.39 -24.36 16.27
CA GLU A 353 -16.65 -24.36 15.49
C GLU A 353 -17.73 -25.21 16.15
N GLN A 354 -17.32 -26.24 16.93
CA GLN A 354 -18.19 -27.09 17.73
C GLN A 354 -18.82 -26.33 18.92
N GLU A 355 -18.04 -25.52 19.61
CA GLU A 355 -18.55 -24.68 20.71
C GLU A 355 -19.49 -23.59 20.22
N LEU A 356 -19.22 -22.98 19.04
CA LEU A 356 -20.13 -22.05 18.38
C LEU A 356 -21.44 -22.72 17.99
N LYS A 357 -21.39 -23.93 17.43
CA LYS A 357 -22.58 -24.73 17.09
C LYS A 357 -23.37 -25.15 18.33
N ALA A 358 -22.67 -25.51 19.42
CA ALA A 358 -23.30 -25.83 20.69
C ALA A 358 -23.99 -24.61 21.30
N ALA A 359 -23.31 -23.47 21.37
CA ALA A 359 -23.88 -22.23 21.89
C ALA A 359 -25.08 -21.73 21.06
N ALA A 360 -25.01 -21.87 19.74
CA ALA A 360 -26.15 -21.57 18.84
C ALA A 360 -27.36 -22.50 19.09
N ARG A 361 -27.14 -23.81 19.28
CA ARG A 361 -28.19 -24.79 19.62
C ARG A 361 -28.83 -24.50 20.97
N ASP A 362 -28.03 -24.15 21.99
CA ASP A 362 -28.52 -23.81 23.31
C ASP A 362 -29.29 -22.48 23.31
N SER A 363 -28.87 -21.50 22.52
CA SER A 363 -29.61 -20.27 22.31
C SER A 363 -30.94 -20.50 21.62
N LEU A 364 -31.01 -21.40 20.64
CA LEU A 364 -32.27 -21.81 19.97
C LEU A 364 -33.19 -22.58 20.90
N LYS A 365 -32.66 -23.50 21.74
CA LYS A 365 -33.48 -24.22 22.76
C LYS A 365 -34.04 -23.23 23.78
N LYS A 366 -33.25 -22.30 24.31
CA LYS A 366 -33.73 -21.26 25.26
C LYS A 366 -34.79 -20.35 24.63
N ARG A 367 -34.76 -20.08 23.34
CA ARG A 367 -35.83 -19.35 22.64
C ARG A 367 -37.14 -20.16 22.56
N HIS A 368 -37.09 -21.47 22.49
CA HIS A 368 -38.26 -22.35 22.52
C HIS A 368 -38.86 -22.53 23.92
N GLU A 369 -38.01 -22.44 24.96
CA GLU A 369 -38.45 -22.60 26.36
C GLU A 369 -38.87 -21.27 27.01
N SER A 370 -38.45 -20.12 26.49
CA SER A 370 -39.00 -18.85 26.88
C SER A 370 -40.40 -18.71 26.25
N HIS A 371 -41.41 -19.01 26.98
CA HIS A 371 -42.77 -18.48 26.75
C HIS A 371 -42.75 -16.94 26.94
N LEU A 372 -41.89 -16.25 26.24
CA LEU A 372 -42.16 -14.92 25.80
C LEU A 372 -43.28 -15.12 24.77
N GLY A 373 -44.49 -15.17 25.25
CA GLY A 373 -45.65 -14.97 24.41
C GLY A 373 -45.31 -13.77 23.54
N ILE A 374 -45.07 -14.01 22.28
CA ILE A 374 -45.26 -12.95 21.31
C ILE A 374 -46.72 -12.64 21.54
N GLN A 375 -47.02 -11.72 22.45
CA GLN A 375 -48.23 -11.00 22.37
C GLN A 375 -48.20 -10.49 20.92
N ARG A 376 -49.09 -11.04 20.11
CA ARG A 376 -49.47 -10.40 18.86
C ARG A 376 -50.08 -9.08 19.25
N GLY A 377 -49.28 -8.18 19.80
CA GLY A 377 -49.62 -6.79 20.01
C GLY A 377 -49.83 -6.26 18.63
N ALA A 378 -51.03 -5.77 18.37
CA ALA A 378 -51.28 -4.95 17.22
C ALA A 378 -50.08 -4.00 17.09
N LEU A 379 -49.40 -4.05 15.96
CA LEU A 379 -48.34 -3.08 15.67
C LEU A 379 -48.90 -1.71 15.97
N THR A 380 -48.24 -0.89 16.75
CA THR A 380 -48.66 0.45 17.15
C THR A 380 -49.09 1.36 15.98
N THR A 381 -48.81 0.93 14.78
CA THR A 381 -49.25 1.54 13.52
C THR A 381 -50.70 1.31 13.17
N GLN A 382 -51.47 0.48 13.92
CA GLN A 382 -52.92 0.26 13.66
C GLN A 382 -53.82 1.32 14.24
N THR A 383 -53.33 2.18 15.12
CA THR A 383 -54.18 3.14 15.86
C THR A 383 -54.24 4.55 15.28
N ALA A 384 -53.45 4.93 14.31
CA ALA A 384 -53.48 6.26 13.71
C ALA A 384 -53.87 6.19 12.22
N GLY A 385 -55.11 6.47 11.93
CA GLY A 385 -55.83 6.19 10.70
C GLY A 385 -55.36 6.78 9.37
N SER A 386 -54.30 7.58 9.24
CA SER A 386 -54.04 8.29 7.99
C SER A 386 -52.64 8.24 7.43
N SER A 387 -51.66 7.59 8.09
CA SER A 387 -50.30 7.53 7.57
C SER A 387 -50.12 6.50 6.44
N TYR A 388 -49.26 6.74 5.48
CA TYR A 388 -48.93 5.80 4.40
C TYR A 388 -48.49 4.42 4.91
N LEU A 389 -47.80 4.34 6.04
CA LEU A 389 -47.42 3.10 6.72
C LEU A 389 -48.63 2.31 7.25
N SER A 390 -49.65 2.97 7.76
CA SER A 390 -50.87 2.31 8.24
C SER A 390 -51.71 1.76 7.08
N LYS A 391 -51.71 2.44 5.93
CA LYS A 391 -52.37 1.95 4.70
C LYS A 391 -51.63 0.75 4.12
N PHE A 392 -50.30 0.79 4.10
CA PHE A 392 -49.43 -0.30 3.63
C PHE A 392 -49.58 -1.56 4.50
N ASN A 393 -49.60 -1.43 5.81
CA ASN A 393 -49.78 -2.54 6.73
C ASN A 393 -51.22 -3.14 6.63
N ARG A 394 -52.25 -2.33 6.34
CA ARG A 394 -53.60 -2.86 6.03
C ARG A 394 -53.60 -3.66 4.73
N MET A 395 -52.91 -3.22 3.69
CA MET A 395 -52.76 -3.97 2.44
C MET A 395 -52.07 -5.32 2.66
N LEU A 396 -50.97 -5.35 3.47
CA LEU A 396 -50.25 -6.60 3.77
C LEU A 396 -51.08 -7.60 4.58
N ASN A 397 -51.96 -7.13 5.48
CA ASN A 397 -52.83 -7.98 6.29
C ASN A 397 -54.04 -8.50 5.52
N HIS A 398 -54.37 -8.00 4.31
CA HIS A 398 -55.41 -8.48 3.44
C HIS A 398 -54.95 -9.45 2.33
N ILE A 399 -53.63 -9.69 2.25
CA ILE A 399 -53.07 -10.76 1.41
C ILE A 399 -53.18 -12.05 2.22
N ASN A 400 -54.31 -12.70 2.16
CA ASN A 400 -54.44 -14.07 2.63
C ASN A 400 -53.71 -15.00 1.67
N TYR A 401 -52.84 -15.84 2.26
CA TYR A 401 -52.30 -17.02 1.58
C TYR A 401 -53.39 -18.08 1.47
#